data_b49f58a1b349c285cdf3f66ceda4acd4
#
_entry.id   b49f58a1b349c285cdf3f66ceda4acd4
#
_cell.length_a   1.000
_cell.length_b   1.000
_cell.length_c   1.000
_cell.angle_alpha   90.00
_cell.angle_beta   90.00
_cell.angle_gamma   90.00
#
_symmetry.space_group_name_H-M   'P 1'
#
loop_
_entity.id
_entity.type
_entity.pdbx_description
1 polymer ?
#
loop_
_entity_poly.entity_id
_entity_poly.type
_entity_poly.pdbx_seq_one_letter_code
_entity_poly.pdbx_strand_id
1 'polypeptide(L)'
;MANVKVYNMKGAEVGEIELNDSVFGVEYNEPLIHQAVVTYLANGRQGTKSTLTRTEVRGGGAKPWRQKGTGRARQGSIRAPQWTKGGVVFAPK
;
A
#
# COMPACT_ATOMS: atom_id res chain seq x y z
N MET A 1 28.38 -3.76 -28.84
CA MET A 1 27.01 -4.20 -28.51
C MET A 1 27.05 -5.54 -27.82
N ALA A 2 26.18 -5.74 -26.82
CA ALA A 2 26.06 -7.01 -26.13
C ALA A 2 25.29 -8.01 -26.98
N ASN A 3 25.84 -9.21 -27.13
CA ASN A 3 25.17 -10.29 -27.83
C ASN A 3 24.60 -11.28 -26.81
N VAL A 4 23.34 -11.67 -27.00
CA VAL A 4 22.65 -12.59 -26.11
C VAL A 4 22.13 -13.78 -26.91
N LYS A 5 22.33 -14.97 -26.37
CA LYS A 5 21.82 -16.21 -26.98
C LYS A 5 20.33 -16.32 -26.74
N VAL A 6 19.62 -16.78 -27.78
CA VAL A 6 18.16 -16.97 -27.73
C VAL A 6 17.86 -18.46 -27.64
N TYR A 7 17.04 -18.85 -26.68
CA TYR A 7 16.64 -20.25 -26.47
C TYR A 7 15.15 -20.43 -26.70
N ASN A 8 14.76 -21.58 -27.18
CA ASN A 8 13.35 -21.93 -27.30
C ASN A 8 12.84 -22.55 -25.99
N MET A 9 11.57 -22.92 -25.96
CA MET A 9 10.95 -23.52 -24.77
C MET A 9 11.53 -24.87 -24.40
N LYS A 10 12.24 -25.53 -25.31
CA LYS A 10 12.90 -26.81 -25.08
C LYS A 10 14.33 -26.64 -24.55
N GLY A 11 14.81 -25.40 -24.42
CA GLY A 11 16.16 -25.11 -23.97
C GLY A 11 17.22 -25.19 -25.06
N ALA A 12 16.85 -25.35 -26.31
CA ALA A 12 17.79 -25.38 -27.44
C ALA A 12 18.09 -23.98 -27.93
N GLU A 13 19.36 -23.72 -28.25
CA GLU A 13 19.80 -22.43 -28.78
C GLU A 13 19.28 -22.28 -30.23
N VAL A 14 18.52 -21.20 -30.50
CA VAL A 14 17.93 -20.93 -31.81
C VAL A 14 18.54 -19.73 -32.52
N GLY A 15 19.37 -18.95 -31.84
CA GLY A 15 20.01 -17.79 -32.46
C GLY A 15 20.65 -16.86 -31.44
N GLU A 16 21.07 -15.70 -31.94
CA GLU A 16 21.62 -14.62 -31.12
C GLU A 16 20.96 -13.31 -31.53
N ILE A 17 20.84 -12.39 -30.58
CA ILE A 17 20.40 -11.03 -30.86
C ILE A 17 21.41 -10.04 -30.31
N GLU A 18 21.59 -8.93 -31.03
CA GLU A 18 22.40 -7.82 -30.56
C GLU A 18 21.54 -6.85 -29.77
N LEU A 19 22.02 -6.47 -28.58
CA LEU A 19 21.37 -5.50 -27.73
C LEU A 19 22.12 -4.17 -27.80
N ASN A 20 21.37 -3.08 -27.81
CA ASN A 20 21.94 -1.74 -27.83
C ASN A 20 22.57 -1.42 -26.47
N ASP A 21 23.87 -1.09 -26.49
CA ASP A 21 24.62 -0.80 -25.25
C ASP A 21 24.10 0.43 -24.51
N SER A 22 23.51 1.38 -25.23
CA SER A 22 22.93 2.57 -24.59
C SER A 22 21.73 2.24 -23.70
N VAL A 23 21.11 1.07 -23.91
CA VAL A 23 19.95 0.60 -23.11
C VAL A 23 20.35 -0.55 -22.20
N PHE A 24 21.07 -1.53 -22.70
CA PHE A 24 21.35 -2.78 -21.98
C PHE A 24 22.78 -2.91 -21.47
N GLY A 25 23.69 -2.05 -21.93
CA GLY A 25 25.10 -2.07 -21.52
C GLY A 25 25.45 -1.00 -20.50
N VAL A 26 24.46 -0.39 -19.84
CA VAL A 26 24.71 0.66 -18.87
C VAL A 26 25.26 0.11 -17.56
N GLU A 27 25.93 0.97 -16.80
CA GLU A 27 26.44 0.61 -15.47
C GLU A 27 25.31 0.19 -14.55
N TYR A 28 25.62 -0.72 -13.65
CA TYR A 28 24.70 -1.17 -12.61
C TYR A 28 24.39 -0.01 -11.67
N ASN A 29 23.13 0.40 -11.64
CA ASN A 29 22.65 1.47 -10.78
C ASN A 29 21.77 0.88 -9.67
N GLU A 30 22.39 0.55 -8.54
CA GLU A 30 21.71 -0.09 -7.42
C GLU A 30 20.55 0.72 -6.86
N PRO A 31 20.67 2.04 -6.60
CA PRO A 31 19.54 2.81 -6.08
C PRO A 31 18.33 2.81 -7.01
N LEU A 32 18.55 2.90 -8.32
CA LEU A 32 17.47 2.89 -9.30
C LEU A 32 16.78 1.53 -9.36
N ILE A 33 17.55 0.46 -9.31
CA ILE A 33 17.01 -0.91 -9.31
C ILE A 33 16.20 -1.16 -8.05
N HIS A 34 16.68 -0.72 -6.90
CA HIS A 34 15.97 -0.81 -5.63
C HIS A 34 14.61 -0.10 -5.71
N GLN A 35 14.59 1.12 -6.25
CA GLN A 35 13.35 1.88 -6.42
C GLN A 35 12.36 1.17 -7.34
N ALA A 36 12.86 0.60 -8.43
CA ALA A 36 12.02 -0.14 -9.37
C ALA A 36 11.40 -1.38 -8.73
N VAL A 37 12.17 -2.12 -7.94
CA VAL A 37 11.69 -3.32 -7.23
C VAL A 37 10.64 -2.93 -6.19
N VAL A 38 10.88 -1.88 -5.40
CA VAL A 38 9.94 -1.41 -4.39
C VAL A 38 8.62 -0.98 -5.05
N THR A 39 8.69 -0.27 -6.17
CA THR A 39 7.51 0.16 -6.92
C THR A 39 6.73 -1.04 -7.46
N TYR A 40 7.42 -2.02 -8.03
CA TYR A 40 6.80 -3.24 -8.54
C TYR A 40 6.05 -4.00 -7.45
N LEU A 41 6.70 -4.20 -6.30
CA LEU A 41 6.09 -4.90 -5.17
C LEU A 41 4.90 -4.14 -4.59
N ALA A 42 5.01 -2.82 -4.51
CA ALA A 42 3.91 -1.97 -4.02
C ALA A 42 2.70 -2.01 -4.95
N ASN A 43 2.94 -1.98 -6.26
CA ASN A 43 1.87 -2.02 -7.27
C ASN A 43 1.16 -3.38 -7.32
N GLY A 44 1.81 -4.44 -6.87
CA GLY A 44 1.20 -5.76 -6.80
C GLY A 44 0.24 -5.95 -5.63
N ARG A 45 0.20 -5.00 -4.70
CA ARG A 45 -0.68 -5.08 -3.54
C ARG A 45 -2.12 -4.78 -3.95
N GLN A 46 -3.03 -5.66 -3.58
CA GLN A 46 -4.44 -5.52 -3.94
C GLN A 46 -5.13 -4.33 -3.27
N GLY A 47 -4.72 -4.00 -2.05
CA GLY A 47 -5.23 -2.82 -1.35
C GLY A 47 -6.71 -2.88 -1.00
N THR A 48 -7.19 -4.07 -0.67
CA THR A 48 -8.62 -4.28 -0.37
C THR A 48 -9.00 -3.93 1.06
N LYS A 49 -8.03 -3.61 1.89
CA LYS A 49 -8.30 -3.27 3.29
C LYS A 49 -9.10 -1.98 3.38
N SER A 50 -10.18 -2.01 4.14
CA SER A 50 -11.01 -0.83 4.38
C SER A 50 -11.58 -0.89 5.78
N THR A 51 -11.63 0.26 6.43
CA THR A 51 -12.24 0.39 7.75
C THR A 51 -13.18 1.60 7.75
N LEU A 52 -13.98 1.71 8.79
CA LEU A 52 -14.96 2.77 8.90
C LEU A 52 -14.39 3.92 9.72
N THR A 53 -14.62 5.14 9.27
CA THR A 53 -14.36 6.35 10.06
C THR A 53 -15.50 6.57 11.02
N ARG A 54 -15.36 7.50 11.96
CA ARG A 54 -16.42 7.79 12.95
C ARG A 54 -17.75 8.22 12.33
N THR A 55 -17.71 8.78 11.13
CA THR A 55 -18.93 9.19 10.42
C THR A 55 -19.65 8.02 9.75
N GLU A 56 -18.92 6.97 9.45
CA GLU A 56 -19.44 5.78 8.76
C GLU A 56 -19.92 4.69 9.72
N VAL A 57 -19.45 4.71 10.97
CA VAL A 57 -19.86 3.73 11.97
C VAL A 57 -21.28 4.00 12.41
N ARG A 58 -22.11 2.94 12.52
CA ARG A 58 -23.49 3.04 12.94
C ARG A 58 -23.59 3.44 14.40
N GLY A 59 -24.49 4.35 14.71
CA GLY A 59 -24.82 4.76 16.08
C GLY A 59 -24.12 6.04 16.52
N GLY A 60 -24.12 6.31 17.82
CA GLY A 60 -23.39 7.40 18.43
C GLY A 60 -23.91 8.80 18.13
N GLY A 61 -25.17 8.95 17.72
CA GLY A 61 -25.75 10.25 17.44
C GLY A 61 -25.98 11.09 18.69
N ALA A 62 -26.02 10.48 19.86
CA ALA A 62 -26.22 11.15 21.14
C ALA A 62 -24.91 11.22 21.92
N LYS A 63 -24.74 12.29 22.69
CA LYS A 63 -23.63 12.44 23.61
C LYS A 63 -23.76 11.37 24.72
N PRO A 64 -22.70 10.58 25.05
CA PRO A 64 -22.82 9.49 26.01
C PRO A 64 -23.23 9.93 27.42
N TRP A 65 -22.75 11.09 27.87
CA TRP A 65 -23.13 11.70 29.14
C TRP A 65 -22.94 13.22 29.07
N ARG A 66 -23.46 13.89 30.06
CA ARG A 66 -23.39 15.36 30.11
C ARG A 66 -21.94 15.84 30.24
N GLN A 67 -21.69 17.06 29.82
CA GLN A 67 -20.37 17.67 29.79
C GLN A 67 -19.72 17.79 31.16
N LYS A 68 -20.53 18.06 32.18
CA LYS A 68 -20.04 18.30 33.56
C LYS A 68 -20.83 17.49 34.57
N GLY A 69 -20.22 17.23 35.73
CA GLY A 69 -20.93 16.65 36.87
C GLY A 69 -20.96 15.13 36.93
N THR A 70 -20.33 14.42 35.98
CA THR A 70 -20.29 12.95 36.02
C THR A 70 -19.00 12.39 36.60
N GLY A 71 -17.98 13.25 36.81
CA GLY A 71 -16.65 12.79 37.26
C GLY A 71 -15.88 12.02 36.17
N ARG A 72 -16.38 11.99 34.93
CA ARG A 72 -15.77 11.29 33.80
C ARG A 72 -15.20 12.26 32.77
N ALA A 73 -14.24 11.78 31.98
CA ALA A 73 -13.71 12.55 30.87
C ALA A 73 -14.84 12.90 29.87
N ARG A 74 -14.72 14.06 29.27
CA ARG A 74 -15.73 14.56 28.31
C ARG A 74 -15.74 13.69 27.05
N GLN A 75 -16.90 13.29 26.59
CA GLN A 75 -17.10 12.48 25.39
C GLN A 75 -18.21 13.05 24.53
N GLY A 76 -18.02 13.04 23.23
CA GLY A 76 -19.02 13.52 22.28
C GLY A 76 -19.79 12.41 21.56
N SER A 77 -19.19 11.25 21.42
CA SER A 77 -19.79 10.13 20.69
C SER A 77 -19.15 8.82 21.09
N ILE A 78 -19.95 7.74 21.11
CA ILE A 78 -19.44 6.38 21.32
C ILE A 78 -18.73 5.82 20.07
N ARG A 79 -18.85 6.49 18.91
CA ARG A 79 -18.13 6.13 17.67
C ARG A 79 -16.75 6.79 17.57
N ALA A 80 -16.37 7.59 18.54
CA ALA A 80 -15.08 8.27 18.52
C ALA A 80 -13.94 7.25 18.50
N PRO A 81 -12.75 7.61 17.95
CA PRO A 81 -11.64 6.66 17.79
C PRO A 81 -11.14 6.02 19.07
N GLN A 82 -11.27 6.69 20.21
CA GLN A 82 -10.82 6.18 21.51
C GLN A 82 -11.77 5.12 22.09
N TRP A 83 -12.92 4.93 21.51
CA TRP A 83 -13.91 3.95 21.99
C TRP A 83 -13.71 2.59 21.31
N THR A 84 -14.00 1.52 22.06
CA THR A 84 -14.11 0.17 21.48
C THR A 84 -15.25 0.19 20.46
N LYS A 85 -15.00 -0.37 19.28
CA LYS A 85 -15.93 -0.36 18.14
C LYS A 85 -16.18 1.03 17.56
N GLY A 86 -15.40 2.03 17.96
CA GLY A 86 -15.43 3.35 17.33
C GLY A 86 -14.73 3.38 15.97
N GLY A 87 -14.77 4.54 15.31
CA GLY A 87 -14.14 4.70 14.00
C GLY A 87 -12.64 4.81 14.05
N VAL A 88 -12.01 4.75 12.88
CA VAL A 88 -10.56 4.94 12.69
C VAL A 88 -10.34 6.32 12.08
N VAL A 89 -9.38 7.10 12.60
CA VAL A 89 -9.21 8.52 12.19
C VAL A 89 -8.79 8.62 10.73
N PHE A 90 -7.66 8.02 10.36
CA PHE A 90 -7.17 7.98 8.98
C PHE A 90 -7.31 6.56 8.45
N ALA A 91 -8.54 6.15 8.29
CA ALA A 91 -8.87 4.78 7.95
C ALA A 91 -8.41 4.43 6.52
N PRO A 92 -7.90 3.20 6.32
CA PRO A 92 -7.62 2.72 4.96
C PRO A 92 -8.94 2.53 4.19
N LYS A 93 -8.92 2.89 2.92
CA LYS A 93 -10.09 2.81 2.03
C LYS A 93 -9.75 2.11 0.71
#